data_db9f119b94332c0c5dc8f945f8051733
#
_entry.id   db9f119b94332c0c5dc8f945f8051733
#
_cell.length_a   1.000
_cell.length_b   1.000
_cell.length_c   1.000
_cell.angle_alpha   90.00
_cell.angle_beta   90.00
_cell.angle_gamma   90.00
#
_symmetry.space_group_name_H-M   'P 1'
#
loop_
_entity.id
_entity.type
_entity.pdbx_description
1 polymer ?
#
loop_
_entity_poly.entity_id
_entity_poly.type
_entity_poly.pdbx_seq_one_letter_code
_entity_poly.pdbx_strand_id
1 'polypeptide(L)'
;MYRRILLAATAAALLAGLAPARAQAPAPVELAGVKYPHTVQVAGSNLQLNGAGIRYKFIIKVYTAGLYLANKATTPEAVLAAPGNKRMHVVMLREIDGNELGKLFTRGMQDNAPKDEFSKFIPGMLQMADVFSTRRKLSAGESFSVDFVPGTGTQVLVNGKATGEVIREPEFFNALMRIWLGPSPADRLLKDALLGQSANSLSRNQ
;
A
#
# COMPACT_ATOMS: atom_id res chain seq x y z
N MET A 1 -45.43 -23.13 56.92
CA MET A 1 -45.28 -21.89 56.13
C MET A 1 -43.85 -21.64 55.65
N TYR A 2 -43.05 -22.64 55.25
CA TYR A 2 -41.60 -22.50 54.88
C TYR A 2 -41.20 -23.25 53.61
N ARG A 3 -42.13 -23.43 52.66
CA ARG A 3 -41.86 -24.24 51.44
C ARG A 3 -41.95 -23.49 50.10
N ARG A 4 -42.02 -22.13 50.12
CA ARG A 4 -42.18 -21.32 48.89
C ARG A 4 -41.05 -20.30 48.61
N ILE A 5 -39.93 -20.36 49.34
CA ILE A 5 -38.83 -19.36 49.19
C ILE A 5 -37.59 -19.94 48.49
N LEU A 6 -37.54 -21.22 48.15
CA LEU A 6 -36.33 -21.89 47.63
C LEU A 6 -36.31 -22.05 46.08
N LEU A 7 -37.25 -21.48 45.33
CA LEU A 7 -37.32 -21.63 43.86
C LEU A 7 -37.02 -20.35 43.09
N ALA A 8 -36.65 -19.26 43.74
CA ALA A 8 -36.38 -17.97 43.06
C ALA A 8 -34.87 -17.61 42.90
N ALA A 9 -33.96 -18.43 43.45
CA ALA A 9 -32.52 -18.10 43.47
C ALA A 9 -31.67 -18.77 42.36
N THR A 10 -32.23 -19.65 41.54
CA THR A 10 -31.49 -20.43 40.52
C THR A 10 -31.62 -19.88 39.09
N ALA A 11 -32.44 -18.86 38.83
CA ALA A 11 -32.64 -18.31 37.48
C ALA A 11 -31.73 -17.14 37.13
N ALA A 12 -30.99 -16.55 38.09
CA ALA A 12 -30.14 -15.37 37.87
C ALA A 12 -28.69 -15.68 37.47
N ALA A 13 -28.23 -16.93 37.49
CA ALA A 13 -26.84 -17.28 37.25
C ALA A 13 -26.49 -17.65 35.78
N LEU A 14 -27.43 -17.67 34.87
CA LEU A 14 -27.25 -18.15 33.48
C LEU A 14 -27.11 -17.03 32.44
N LEU A 15 -27.13 -15.74 32.83
CA LEU A 15 -27.04 -14.58 31.90
C LEU A 15 -25.64 -13.93 31.87
N ALA A 16 -24.64 -14.47 32.56
CA ALA A 16 -23.32 -13.84 32.70
C ALA A 16 -22.26 -14.32 31.69
N GLY A 17 -22.64 -15.00 30.60
CA GLY A 17 -21.66 -15.69 29.73
C GLY A 17 -21.58 -15.28 28.26
N LEU A 18 -22.31 -14.27 27.79
CA LEU A 18 -22.26 -13.81 26.41
C LEU A 18 -21.42 -12.52 26.31
N ALA A 19 -20.12 -12.58 26.65
CA ALA A 19 -19.18 -11.56 26.20
C ALA A 19 -19.11 -11.67 24.66
N PRO A 20 -19.36 -10.59 23.89
CA PRO A 20 -19.21 -10.64 22.44
C PRO A 20 -17.77 -11.04 22.14
N ALA A 21 -17.60 -12.18 21.45
CA ALA A 21 -16.31 -12.58 20.93
C ALA A 21 -15.84 -11.46 19.98
N ARG A 22 -14.92 -10.62 20.43
CA ARG A 22 -14.25 -9.66 19.57
C ARG A 22 -13.51 -10.49 18.53
N ALA A 23 -13.99 -10.47 17.30
CA ALA A 23 -13.26 -11.04 16.18
C ALA A 23 -11.88 -10.40 16.16
N GLN A 24 -10.85 -11.15 16.47
CA GLN A 24 -9.47 -10.69 16.48
C GLN A 24 -9.11 -10.35 15.05
N ALA A 25 -8.70 -9.10 14.79
CA ALA A 25 -8.26 -8.71 13.46
C ALA A 25 -7.16 -9.66 12.97
N PRO A 26 -7.18 -10.12 11.72
CA PRO A 26 -6.18 -11.03 11.20
C PRO A 26 -4.78 -10.43 11.36
N ALA A 27 -3.79 -11.30 11.67
CA ALA A 27 -2.39 -10.88 11.85
C ALA A 27 -1.86 -10.18 10.58
N PRO A 28 -1.10 -9.09 10.70
CA PRO A 28 -0.55 -8.37 9.56
C PRO A 28 0.37 -9.27 8.72
N VAL A 29 0.46 -8.98 7.42
CA VAL A 29 1.47 -9.60 6.54
C VAL A 29 2.85 -9.07 6.95
N GLU A 30 3.79 -9.95 7.27
CA GLU A 30 5.15 -9.57 7.67
C GLU A 30 6.15 -9.91 6.56
N LEU A 31 6.95 -8.92 6.14
CA LEU A 31 7.95 -9.03 5.08
C LEU A 31 9.27 -8.42 5.56
N ALA A 32 10.31 -9.22 5.73
CA ALA A 32 11.62 -8.77 6.19
C ALA A 32 11.55 -7.88 7.46
N GLY A 33 10.69 -8.23 8.43
CA GLY A 33 10.48 -7.49 9.66
C GLY A 33 9.53 -6.30 9.57
N VAL A 34 9.03 -5.98 8.37
CA VAL A 34 8.04 -4.91 8.14
C VAL A 34 6.63 -5.48 8.15
N LYS A 35 5.73 -4.86 8.90
CA LYS A 35 4.33 -5.29 9.06
C LYS A 35 3.40 -4.47 8.19
N TYR A 36 2.60 -5.14 7.37
CA TYR A 36 1.55 -4.58 6.54
C TYR A 36 0.18 -4.98 7.11
N PRO A 37 -0.54 -4.06 7.79
CA PRO A 37 -1.88 -4.35 8.30
C PRO A 37 -2.85 -4.64 7.15
N HIS A 38 -3.85 -5.49 7.39
CA HIS A 38 -4.84 -5.84 6.36
C HIS A 38 -5.73 -4.66 5.96
N THR A 39 -5.83 -3.65 6.81
CA THR A 39 -6.64 -2.45 6.55
C THR A 39 -5.89 -1.20 7.01
N VAL A 40 -5.97 -0.14 6.22
CA VAL A 40 -5.45 1.19 6.55
C VAL A 40 -6.50 2.25 6.23
N GLN A 41 -6.39 3.43 6.85
CA GLN A 41 -7.22 4.58 6.51
C GLN A 41 -6.47 5.56 5.62
N VAL A 42 -7.15 6.06 4.59
CA VAL A 42 -6.67 7.14 3.72
C VAL A 42 -7.81 8.12 3.52
N ALA A 43 -7.63 9.37 3.94
CA ALA A 43 -8.63 10.42 3.85
C ALA A 43 -10.04 9.95 4.29
N GLY A 44 -10.11 9.28 5.45
CA GLY A 44 -11.37 8.80 6.05
C GLY A 44 -11.93 7.50 5.44
N SER A 45 -11.33 6.97 4.37
CA SER A 45 -11.77 5.71 3.74
C SER A 45 -10.91 4.54 4.24
N ASN A 46 -11.54 3.40 4.54
CA ASN A 46 -10.87 2.15 4.84
C ASN A 46 -10.43 1.47 3.54
N LEU A 47 -9.14 1.20 3.41
CA LEU A 47 -8.56 0.46 2.31
C LEU A 47 -8.05 -0.88 2.81
N GLN A 48 -8.23 -1.93 1.99
CA GLN A 48 -7.69 -3.25 2.28
C GLN A 48 -6.37 -3.48 1.54
N LEU A 49 -5.48 -4.24 2.17
CA LEU A 49 -4.23 -4.67 1.55
C LEU A 49 -4.55 -5.53 0.33
N ASN A 50 -4.26 -5.04 -0.86
CA ASN A 50 -4.38 -5.79 -2.11
C ASN A 50 -3.31 -6.87 -2.19
N GLY A 51 -2.08 -6.47 -1.93
CA GLY A 51 -0.93 -7.35 -1.85
C GLY A 51 0.31 -6.61 -1.37
N ALA A 52 1.32 -7.35 -0.94
CA ALA A 52 2.60 -6.81 -0.50
C ALA A 52 3.74 -7.74 -0.88
N GLY A 53 4.92 -7.16 -1.15
CA GLY A 53 6.09 -7.90 -1.59
C GLY A 53 7.40 -7.18 -1.31
N ILE A 54 8.50 -7.84 -1.64
CA ILE A 54 9.86 -7.32 -1.49
C ILE A 54 10.41 -7.03 -2.89
N ARG A 55 11.00 -5.85 -3.09
CA ARG A 55 11.81 -5.57 -4.27
C ARG A 55 13.21 -6.09 -4.08
N TYR A 56 13.66 -6.84 -5.07
CA TYR A 56 15.04 -7.28 -5.16
C TYR A 56 15.79 -6.53 -6.27
N LYS A 57 17.06 -6.23 -6.04
CA LYS A 57 18.03 -5.89 -7.08
C LYS A 57 19.09 -6.98 -7.04
N PHE A 58 19.03 -7.90 -7.99
CA PHE A 58 19.72 -9.19 -7.93
C PHE A 58 19.29 -9.98 -6.67
N ILE A 59 20.20 -10.24 -5.74
CA ILE A 59 19.92 -10.94 -4.47
C ILE A 59 19.67 -9.98 -3.29
N ILE A 60 19.75 -8.67 -3.53
CA ILE A 60 19.69 -7.66 -2.47
C ILE A 60 18.24 -7.21 -2.28
N LYS A 61 17.72 -7.34 -1.06
CA LYS A 61 16.43 -6.75 -0.66
C LYS A 61 16.61 -5.23 -0.56
N VAL A 62 15.86 -4.48 -1.36
CA VAL A 62 15.96 -3.01 -1.44
C VAL A 62 14.89 -2.34 -0.59
N TYR A 63 13.65 -2.75 -0.76
CA TYR A 63 12.51 -2.27 0.04
C TYR A 63 11.37 -3.29 0.04
N THR A 64 10.42 -3.11 0.94
CA THR A 64 9.11 -3.76 0.90
C THR A 64 8.08 -2.77 0.39
N ALA A 65 7.05 -3.25 -0.29
CA ALA A 65 5.94 -2.42 -0.74
C ALA A 65 4.60 -3.12 -0.52
N GLY A 66 3.57 -2.34 -0.19
CA GLY A 66 2.18 -2.79 -0.05
C GLY A 66 1.24 -1.87 -0.79
N LEU A 67 0.35 -2.45 -1.58
CA LEU A 67 -0.70 -1.75 -2.31
C LEU A 67 -2.02 -1.90 -1.55
N TYR A 68 -2.71 -0.77 -1.32
CA TYR A 68 -3.99 -0.72 -0.64
C TYR A 68 -5.04 -0.12 -1.56
N LEU A 69 -6.19 -0.77 -1.64
CA LEU A 69 -7.32 -0.41 -2.48
C LEU A 69 -8.63 -0.52 -1.69
N ALA A 70 -9.69 0.15 -2.15
CA ALA A 70 -11.03 -0.03 -1.60
C ALA A 70 -11.55 -1.46 -1.81
N ASN A 71 -11.32 -2.03 -3.01
CA ASN A 71 -11.63 -3.41 -3.37
C ASN A 71 -10.41 -4.06 -3.99
N LYS A 72 -10.22 -5.37 -3.77
CA LYS A 72 -9.09 -6.12 -4.33
C LYS A 72 -9.15 -6.20 -5.85
N ALA A 73 -7.99 -6.13 -6.48
CA ALA A 73 -7.82 -6.25 -7.93
C ALA A 73 -6.57 -7.08 -8.22
N THR A 74 -6.66 -8.00 -9.18
CA THR A 74 -5.62 -8.99 -9.49
C THR A 74 -4.89 -8.75 -10.81
N THR A 75 -5.28 -7.70 -11.55
CA THR A 75 -4.59 -7.29 -12.78
C THR A 75 -4.18 -5.81 -12.70
N PRO A 76 -3.12 -5.41 -13.41
CA PRO A 76 -2.70 -4.01 -13.48
C PRO A 76 -3.83 -3.07 -13.90
N GLU A 77 -4.57 -3.44 -14.93
CA GLU A 77 -5.67 -2.65 -15.51
C GLU A 77 -6.78 -2.45 -14.47
N ALA A 78 -7.14 -3.51 -13.73
CA ALA A 78 -8.16 -3.44 -12.69
C ALA A 78 -7.70 -2.55 -11.52
N VAL A 79 -6.40 -2.58 -11.14
CA VAL A 79 -5.84 -1.69 -10.11
C VAL A 79 -5.90 -0.23 -10.56
N LEU A 80 -5.47 0.06 -11.79
CA LEU A 80 -5.45 1.42 -12.33
C LEU A 80 -6.87 1.99 -12.47
N ALA A 81 -7.82 1.17 -12.91
CA ALA A 81 -9.23 1.53 -13.07
C ALA A 81 -10.04 1.50 -11.75
N ALA A 82 -9.49 0.94 -10.66
CA ALA A 82 -10.20 0.81 -9.40
C ALA A 82 -10.68 2.18 -8.90
N PRO A 83 -11.96 2.32 -8.50
CA PRO A 83 -12.49 3.57 -7.97
C PRO A 83 -12.01 3.79 -6.52
N GLY A 84 -12.15 5.03 -6.06
CA GLY A 84 -11.87 5.41 -4.67
C GLY A 84 -10.41 5.68 -4.37
N ASN A 85 -10.13 5.81 -3.08
CA ASN A 85 -8.79 6.10 -2.58
C ASN A 85 -7.87 4.91 -2.81
N LYS A 86 -6.57 5.19 -3.00
CA LYS A 86 -5.53 4.18 -3.19
C LYS A 86 -4.28 4.60 -2.42
N ARG A 87 -3.48 3.64 -1.96
CA ARG A 87 -2.17 3.88 -1.34
C ARG A 87 -1.15 2.86 -1.84
N MET A 88 -0.01 3.34 -2.26
CA MET A 88 1.22 2.57 -2.31
C MET A 88 2.06 2.94 -1.10
N HIS A 89 2.43 1.97 -0.27
CA HIS A 89 3.27 2.17 0.91
C HIS A 89 4.57 1.40 0.74
N VAL A 90 5.70 2.09 0.89
CA VAL A 90 7.05 1.53 0.71
C VAL A 90 7.87 1.76 1.97
N VAL A 91 8.56 0.72 2.44
CA VAL A 91 9.50 0.79 3.57
C VAL A 91 10.88 0.35 3.10
N MET A 92 11.86 1.21 3.27
CA MET A 92 13.22 0.96 2.84
C MET A 92 13.88 -0.12 3.70
N LEU A 93 14.53 -1.09 3.08
CA LEU A 93 15.37 -2.10 3.74
C LEU A 93 16.86 -1.74 3.66
N ARG A 94 17.18 -0.73 2.85
CA ARG A 94 18.52 -0.16 2.69
C ARG A 94 18.40 1.35 2.52
N GLU A 95 19.48 2.04 2.84
CA GLU A 95 19.61 3.47 2.57
C GLU A 95 19.65 3.72 1.05
N ILE A 96 19.01 4.79 0.62
CA ILE A 96 19.07 5.32 -0.73
C ILE A 96 19.24 6.84 -0.69
N ASP A 97 20.06 7.38 -1.57
CA ASP A 97 20.17 8.83 -1.78
C ASP A 97 18.86 9.38 -2.36
N GLY A 98 18.42 10.56 -1.89
CA GLY A 98 17.15 11.16 -2.29
C GLY A 98 17.10 11.52 -3.77
N ASN A 99 18.21 12.05 -4.34
CA ASN A 99 18.27 12.37 -5.76
C ASN A 99 18.25 11.09 -6.62
N GLU A 100 18.94 10.03 -6.14
CA GLU A 100 18.91 8.74 -6.83
C GLU A 100 17.49 8.15 -6.85
N LEU A 101 16.77 8.25 -5.74
CA LEU A 101 15.37 7.81 -5.68
C LEU A 101 14.49 8.60 -6.67
N GLY A 102 14.66 9.94 -6.74
CA GLY A 102 13.95 10.78 -7.72
C GLY A 102 14.24 10.37 -9.16
N LYS A 103 15.51 10.09 -9.51
CA LYS A 103 15.91 9.58 -10.83
C LYS A 103 15.26 8.23 -11.15
N LEU A 104 15.19 7.33 -10.17
CA LEU A 104 14.54 6.02 -10.35
C LEU A 104 13.05 6.16 -10.62
N PHE A 105 12.34 7.08 -9.98
CA PHE A 105 10.94 7.39 -10.29
C PHE A 105 10.79 7.92 -11.71
N THR A 106 11.58 8.92 -12.08
CA THR A 106 11.56 9.50 -13.43
C THR A 106 11.76 8.43 -14.50
N ARG A 107 12.82 7.63 -14.35
CA ARG A 107 13.11 6.55 -15.29
C ARG A 107 12.01 5.48 -15.33
N GLY A 108 11.53 5.05 -14.16
CA GLY A 108 10.47 4.04 -14.10
C GLY A 108 9.17 4.51 -14.74
N MET A 109 8.83 5.81 -14.62
CA MET A 109 7.69 6.39 -15.35
C MET A 109 7.95 6.44 -16.85
N GLN A 110 9.14 6.89 -17.29
CA GLN A 110 9.52 6.91 -18.71
C GLN A 110 9.45 5.53 -19.37
N ASP A 111 9.95 4.51 -18.68
CA ASP A 111 10.00 3.13 -19.20
C ASP A 111 8.61 2.49 -19.32
N ASN A 112 7.58 3.06 -18.66
CA ASN A 112 6.24 2.49 -18.56
C ASN A 112 5.10 3.42 -19.02
N ALA A 113 5.33 4.71 -19.24
CA ALA A 113 4.32 5.63 -19.74
C ALA A 113 4.18 5.55 -21.27
N PRO A 114 2.98 5.74 -21.82
CA PRO A 114 2.81 6.00 -23.24
C PRO A 114 3.65 7.23 -23.64
N LYS A 115 4.39 7.14 -24.74
CA LYS A 115 5.35 8.19 -25.15
C LYS A 115 4.71 9.56 -25.40
N ASP A 116 3.50 9.55 -25.89
CA ASP A 116 2.68 10.75 -26.18
C ASP A 116 2.08 11.39 -24.91
N GLU A 117 1.99 10.66 -23.82
CA GLU A 117 1.42 11.14 -22.55
C GLU A 117 2.49 11.60 -21.55
N PHE A 118 3.73 11.15 -21.71
CA PHE A 118 4.79 11.35 -20.71
C PHE A 118 4.99 12.83 -20.34
N SER A 119 4.92 13.74 -21.32
CA SER A 119 5.08 15.18 -21.10
C SER A 119 4.06 15.78 -20.13
N LYS A 120 2.86 15.21 -20.04
CA LYS A 120 1.79 15.66 -19.13
C LYS A 120 2.16 15.44 -17.67
N PHE A 121 3.05 14.49 -17.37
CA PHE A 121 3.42 14.11 -16.00
C PHE A 121 4.68 14.83 -15.51
N ILE A 122 5.39 15.58 -16.37
CA ILE A 122 6.62 16.28 -16.01
C ILE A 122 6.44 17.20 -14.78
N PRO A 123 5.38 18.03 -14.67
CA PRO A 123 5.20 18.89 -13.51
C PRO A 123 5.10 18.09 -12.21
N GLY A 124 4.24 17.06 -12.16
CA GLY A 124 4.09 16.19 -10.99
C GLY A 124 5.36 15.40 -10.66
N MET A 125 6.12 15.01 -11.68
CA MET A 125 7.42 14.35 -11.48
C MET A 125 8.45 15.27 -10.83
N LEU A 126 8.49 16.54 -11.22
CA LEU A 126 9.38 17.53 -10.61
C LEU A 126 8.99 17.78 -9.15
N GLN A 127 7.70 17.92 -8.85
CA GLN A 127 7.21 18.04 -7.47
C GLN A 127 7.60 16.82 -6.63
N MET A 128 7.42 15.62 -7.16
CA MET A 128 7.80 14.39 -6.46
C MET A 128 9.31 14.26 -6.26
N ALA A 129 10.11 14.64 -7.27
CA ALA A 129 11.57 14.64 -7.16
C ALA A 129 12.04 15.62 -6.07
N ASP A 130 11.42 16.78 -5.96
CA ASP A 130 11.75 17.78 -4.93
C ASP A 130 11.50 17.24 -3.52
N VAL A 131 10.40 16.52 -3.29
CA VAL A 131 10.11 15.87 -2.00
C VAL A 131 11.27 14.99 -1.53
N PHE A 132 11.93 14.27 -2.43
CA PHE A 132 13.02 13.37 -2.09
C PHE A 132 14.38 14.06 -2.08
N SER A 133 14.62 15.03 -2.97
CA SER A 133 15.90 15.75 -3.05
C SER A 133 16.19 16.56 -1.79
N THR A 134 15.16 17.18 -1.19
CA THR A 134 15.28 17.93 0.06
C THR A 134 15.70 17.07 1.25
N ARG A 135 15.50 15.75 1.18
CA ARG A 135 15.79 14.81 2.28
C ARG A 135 17.19 14.22 2.27
N ARG A 136 18.04 14.53 1.33
CA ARG A 136 19.37 13.94 1.12
C ARG A 136 19.33 12.42 0.97
N LYS A 137 18.66 11.68 1.88
CA LYS A 137 18.58 10.22 1.87
C LYS A 137 17.30 9.71 2.57
N LEU A 138 16.91 8.48 2.27
CA LEU A 138 16.03 7.64 3.07
C LEU A 138 16.83 6.46 3.60
N SER A 139 16.85 6.32 4.92
CA SER A 139 17.58 5.24 5.61
C SER A 139 16.75 3.96 5.67
N ALA A 140 17.36 2.83 5.99
CA ALA A 140 16.63 1.59 6.29
C ALA A 140 15.64 1.82 7.43
N GLY A 141 14.40 1.31 7.27
CA GLY A 141 13.28 1.52 8.20
C GLY A 141 12.46 2.78 7.93
N GLU A 142 12.98 3.77 7.18
CA GLU A 142 12.17 4.90 6.75
C GLU A 142 11.21 4.50 5.63
N SER A 143 10.09 5.21 5.55
CA SER A 143 9.02 4.89 4.61
C SER A 143 8.58 6.10 3.80
N PHE A 144 8.02 5.83 2.64
CA PHE A 144 7.16 6.77 1.94
C PHE A 144 5.86 6.10 1.52
N SER A 145 4.83 6.90 1.39
CA SER A 145 3.56 6.49 0.79
C SER A 145 3.17 7.45 -0.30
N VAL A 146 2.46 6.94 -1.28
CA VAL A 146 1.79 7.73 -2.31
C VAL A 146 0.30 7.44 -2.20
N ASP A 147 -0.45 8.45 -1.78
CA ASP A 147 -1.89 8.38 -1.60
C ASP A 147 -2.59 9.07 -2.76
N PHE A 148 -3.59 8.42 -3.31
CA PHE A 148 -4.50 9.02 -4.28
C PHE A 148 -5.87 9.20 -3.65
N VAL A 149 -6.42 10.40 -3.77
CA VAL A 149 -7.78 10.73 -3.34
C VAL A 149 -8.51 11.36 -4.52
N PRO A 150 -9.57 10.73 -5.05
CA PRO A 150 -10.36 11.28 -6.15
C PRO A 150 -10.81 12.71 -5.88
N GLY A 151 -10.69 13.59 -6.87
CA GLY A 151 -11.01 15.00 -6.75
C GLY A 151 -9.98 15.86 -6.01
N THR A 152 -9.05 15.25 -5.27
CA THR A 152 -7.97 15.95 -4.57
C THR A 152 -6.65 15.83 -5.34
N GLY A 153 -6.26 14.61 -5.72
CA GLY A 153 -5.01 14.32 -6.41
C GLY A 153 -4.13 13.30 -5.67
N THR A 154 -2.83 13.39 -5.92
CA THR A 154 -1.81 12.49 -5.37
C THR A 154 -0.99 13.21 -4.30
N GLN A 155 -0.92 12.66 -3.10
CA GLN A 155 -0.12 13.19 -1.99
C GLN A 155 1.02 12.21 -1.67
N VAL A 156 2.23 12.73 -1.57
CA VAL A 156 3.38 11.99 -1.05
C VAL A 156 3.46 12.19 0.47
N LEU A 157 3.65 11.08 1.18
CA LEU A 157 3.94 11.10 2.61
C LEU A 157 5.32 10.48 2.85
N VAL A 158 6.10 11.08 3.72
CA VAL A 158 7.39 10.51 4.17
C VAL A 158 7.32 10.29 5.66
N ASN A 159 7.59 9.06 6.10
CA ASN A 159 7.44 8.63 7.50
C ASN A 159 6.05 9.00 8.06
N GLY A 160 4.99 8.80 7.25
CA GLY A 160 3.60 9.08 7.62
C GLY A 160 3.20 10.56 7.61
N LYS A 161 4.11 11.49 7.29
CA LYS A 161 3.81 12.93 7.22
C LYS A 161 3.66 13.37 5.77
N ALA A 162 2.56 14.06 5.44
CA ALA A 162 2.39 14.69 4.14
C ALA A 162 3.57 15.63 3.85
N THR A 163 4.18 15.47 2.69
CA THR A 163 5.40 16.19 2.30
C THR A 163 5.23 16.66 0.85
N GLY A 164 5.57 17.91 0.61
CA GLY A 164 5.31 18.58 -0.67
C GLY A 164 3.83 18.89 -0.88
N GLU A 165 3.53 19.52 -2.00
CA GLU A 165 2.17 19.85 -2.39
C GLU A 165 1.45 18.65 -3.02
N VAL A 166 0.12 18.73 -3.06
CA VAL A 166 -0.71 17.73 -3.75
C VAL A 166 -0.50 17.86 -5.26
N ILE A 167 -0.13 16.77 -5.90
CA ILE A 167 -0.04 16.66 -7.36
C ILE A 167 -1.46 16.47 -7.89
N ARG A 168 -1.98 17.49 -8.60
CA ARG A 168 -3.40 17.56 -8.96
C ARG A 168 -3.75 16.88 -10.27
N GLU A 169 -2.76 16.52 -11.10
CA GLU A 169 -2.98 15.82 -12.35
C GLU A 169 -3.69 14.48 -12.08
N PRO A 170 -4.93 14.26 -12.55
CA PRO A 170 -5.75 13.11 -12.14
C PRO A 170 -5.11 11.75 -12.49
N GLU A 171 -4.34 11.73 -13.59
CA GLU A 171 -3.74 10.50 -14.13
C GLU A 171 -2.33 10.25 -13.56
N PHE A 172 -1.77 11.20 -12.79
CA PHE A 172 -0.41 11.11 -12.28
C PHE A 172 -0.20 9.86 -11.41
N PHE A 173 -1.15 9.57 -10.50
CA PHE A 173 -1.07 8.37 -9.67
C PHE A 173 -0.97 7.10 -10.50
N ASN A 174 -1.81 6.98 -11.52
CA ASN A 174 -1.83 5.81 -12.39
C ASN A 174 -0.51 5.69 -13.19
N ALA A 175 0.01 6.82 -13.71
CA ALA A 175 1.30 6.84 -14.39
C ALA A 175 2.43 6.40 -13.44
N LEU A 176 2.43 6.87 -12.20
CA LEU A 176 3.39 6.48 -11.18
C LEU A 176 3.26 4.99 -10.81
N MET A 177 2.04 4.46 -10.65
CA MET A 177 1.82 3.05 -10.32
C MET A 177 2.37 2.10 -11.40
N ARG A 178 2.48 2.53 -12.64
CA ARG A 178 3.09 1.73 -13.71
C ARG A 178 4.57 1.40 -13.47
N ILE A 179 5.27 2.15 -12.59
CA ILE A 179 6.63 1.76 -12.14
C ILE A 179 6.65 0.34 -11.57
N TRP A 180 5.58 -0.05 -10.87
CA TRP A 180 5.46 -1.37 -10.25
C TRP A 180 4.57 -2.33 -11.04
N LEU A 181 3.56 -1.81 -11.74
CA LEU A 181 2.51 -2.62 -12.38
C LEU A 181 2.59 -2.64 -13.90
N GLY A 182 3.43 -1.79 -14.50
CA GLY A 182 3.55 -1.65 -15.94
C GLY A 182 4.23 -2.83 -16.65
N PRO A 183 4.45 -2.72 -17.97
CA PRO A 183 5.12 -3.77 -18.76
C PRO A 183 6.59 -3.95 -18.40
N SER A 184 7.27 -2.88 -17.96
CA SER A 184 8.68 -2.89 -17.51
C SER A 184 8.77 -2.60 -16.01
N PRO A 185 8.23 -3.46 -15.13
CA PRO A 185 8.12 -3.16 -13.70
C PRO A 185 9.49 -3.14 -13.03
N ALA A 186 9.60 -2.37 -11.93
CA ALA A 186 10.80 -2.32 -11.12
C ALA A 186 11.28 -3.70 -10.63
N ASP A 187 10.34 -4.64 -10.45
CA ASP A 187 10.59 -6.04 -10.12
C ASP A 187 9.33 -6.86 -10.44
N ARG A 188 9.47 -7.97 -11.17
CA ARG A 188 8.33 -8.83 -11.56
C ARG A 188 7.71 -9.55 -10.38
N LEU A 189 8.53 -10.09 -9.47
CA LEU A 189 8.02 -10.79 -8.29
C LEU A 189 7.25 -9.82 -7.37
N LEU A 190 7.74 -8.59 -7.24
CA LEU A 190 7.01 -7.56 -6.50
C LEU A 190 5.69 -7.22 -7.20
N LYS A 191 5.66 -7.09 -8.54
CA LYS A 191 4.41 -6.87 -9.29
C LYS A 191 3.38 -7.93 -8.98
N ASP A 192 3.75 -9.21 -9.08
CA ASP A 192 2.86 -10.34 -8.83
C ASP A 192 2.36 -10.33 -7.38
N ALA A 193 3.24 -10.05 -6.42
CA ALA A 193 2.88 -9.93 -5.01
C ALA A 193 1.90 -8.78 -4.74
N LEU A 194 2.09 -7.60 -5.36
CA LEU A 194 1.18 -6.45 -5.23
C LEU A 194 -0.21 -6.73 -5.82
N LEU A 195 -0.28 -7.60 -6.85
CA LEU A 195 -1.54 -8.08 -7.44
C LEU A 195 -2.19 -9.23 -6.66
N GLY A 196 -1.64 -9.58 -5.49
CA GLY A 196 -2.14 -10.68 -4.67
C GLY A 196 -1.86 -12.08 -5.25
N GLN A 197 -0.97 -12.17 -6.23
CA GLN A 197 -0.53 -13.43 -6.84
C GLN A 197 0.67 -13.94 -6.03
N SER A 198 0.45 -14.93 -5.16
CA SER A 198 1.54 -15.59 -4.44
C SER A 198 2.32 -16.49 -5.40
N ALA A 199 3.64 -16.64 -5.17
CA ALA A 199 4.49 -17.56 -5.96
C ALA A 199 3.94 -18.99 -6.06
N ASN A 200 3.12 -19.42 -5.11
CA ASN A 200 2.43 -20.73 -5.13
C ASN A 200 1.28 -20.82 -6.14
N SER A 201 0.79 -19.73 -6.72
CA SER A 201 -0.26 -19.77 -7.75
C SER A 201 0.32 -20.01 -9.15
N LEU A 202 1.58 -19.68 -9.36
CA LEU A 202 2.29 -19.86 -10.63
C LEU A 202 2.66 -21.32 -10.88
N SER A 203 2.82 -22.15 -9.82
CA SER A 203 3.14 -23.57 -9.95
C SER A 203 1.93 -24.47 -10.28
N ARG A 204 0.71 -23.94 -10.30
CA ARG A 204 -0.51 -24.72 -10.64
C ARG A 204 -0.91 -24.69 -12.10
N ASN A 205 -0.24 -23.86 -12.92
CA ASN A 205 -0.55 -23.69 -14.36
C ASN A 205 0.58 -24.18 -15.29
N GLN A 206 1.45 -25.06 -14.78
CA GLN A 206 2.42 -25.81 -15.62
C GLN A 206 2.05 -27.28 -15.71
#